data_ae26934d31a2363b7c9047fd935a9b45
#
_entry.id   ae26934d31a2363b7c9047fd935a9b45
#
_cell.length_a   1.000
_cell.length_b   1.000
_cell.length_c   1.000
_cell.angle_alpha   90.00
_cell.angle_beta   90.00
_cell.angle_gamma   90.00
#
_symmetry.space_group_name_H-M   'P 1'
#
loop_
_entity.id
_entity.type
_entity.pdbx_description
1 polymer ?
#
loop_
_entity_poly.entity_id
_entity_poly.type
_entity_poly.pdbx_seq_one_letter_code
_entity_poly.pdbx_strand_id
1 'polypeptide(L)'
;MVILMKKKRKSKKLNNKGFAISSVLYSLLIMVFLIVVLMMGMMASNRKNTHKLVDQIEEELNRYSLSTTTFEFDTEATTVVPQEFVVPTGQAGWYKIELWGASGGSTVSETGKKRTGGKGSYVSGIVYLEENETIYFYIGGTTTTYKGGLNGGGDGGTATGKGGGGSTDVRTVKGSWNEKDSLESRFMVAAGGGGAD
;
A
#
# COMPACT_ATOMS: atom_id res chain seq x y z
N MET A 1 -21.20 60.18 58.02
CA MET A 1 -20.65 60.90 56.85
C MET A 1 -19.90 59.86 56.03
N VAL A 2 -20.53 59.34 54.90
CA VAL A 2 -19.99 58.31 54.05
C VAL A 2 -19.43 59.00 52.81
N ILE A 3 -18.09 58.88 52.62
CA ILE A 3 -17.42 59.44 51.44
C ILE A 3 -17.31 58.36 50.39
N LEU A 4 -18.09 58.46 49.31
CA LEU A 4 -18.02 57.61 48.12
C LEU A 4 -16.94 58.14 47.16
N MET A 5 -15.78 57.47 47.11
CA MET A 5 -14.77 57.77 46.09
C MET A 5 -15.09 57.06 44.79
N LYS A 6 -15.46 57.77 43.72
CA LYS A 6 -15.60 57.31 42.36
C LYS A 6 -14.25 57.09 41.71
N LYS A 7 -13.81 55.84 41.57
CA LYS A 7 -12.58 55.48 40.85
C LYS A 7 -12.79 55.58 39.34
N LYS A 8 -12.20 56.60 38.73
CA LYS A 8 -12.26 56.82 37.27
C LYS A 8 -11.46 55.72 36.59
N ARG A 9 -12.13 54.74 35.92
CA ARG A 9 -11.47 53.75 35.03
C ARG A 9 -10.87 54.47 33.82
N LYS A 10 -9.53 54.51 33.73
CA LYS A 10 -8.86 54.93 32.49
C LYS A 10 -9.13 53.85 31.42
N SER A 11 -9.89 54.19 30.38
CA SER A 11 -9.98 53.36 29.21
C SER A 11 -8.60 53.31 28.54
N LYS A 12 -8.00 52.11 28.46
CA LYS A 12 -6.83 51.90 27.62
C LYS A 12 -7.25 52.13 26.18
N LYS A 13 -6.82 53.22 25.54
CA LYS A 13 -6.92 53.34 24.07
C LYS A 13 -6.13 52.20 23.46
N LEU A 14 -6.77 51.25 22.79
CA LEU A 14 -6.11 50.26 21.98
C LEU A 14 -5.25 50.96 20.93
N ASN A 15 -3.99 50.63 20.91
CA ASN A 15 -3.03 51.19 19.97
C ASN A 15 -3.40 50.66 18.56
N ASN A 16 -3.74 51.55 17.63
CA ASN A 16 -4.14 51.24 16.27
C ASN A 16 -3.11 50.37 15.53
N LYS A 17 -1.84 50.40 15.93
CA LYS A 17 -0.77 49.53 15.40
C LYS A 17 -0.97 48.06 15.79
N GLY A 18 -1.43 47.76 17.00
CA GLY A 18 -1.75 46.40 17.43
C GLY A 18 -2.96 45.81 16.71
N PHE A 19 -3.95 46.64 16.41
CA PHE A 19 -5.13 46.24 15.63
C PHE A 19 -4.77 45.92 14.17
N ALA A 20 -3.92 46.73 13.54
CA ALA A 20 -3.46 46.50 12.17
C ALA A 20 -2.65 45.19 12.01
N ILE A 21 -1.73 44.89 12.95
CA ILE A 21 -0.95 43.66 12.96
C ILE A 21 -1.85 42.43 13.16
N SER A 22 -2.83 42.53 14.05
CA SER A 22 -3.78 41.44 14.31
C SER A 22 -4.66 41.16 13.09
N SER A 23 -5.14 42.17 12.37
CA SER A 23 -5.95 42.01 11.17
C SER A 23 -5.16 41.40 10.00
N VAL A 24 -3.89 41.74 9.82
CA VAL A 24 -3.00 41.14 8.81
C VAL A 24 -2.74 39.68 9.12
N LEU A 25 -2.46 39.33 10.37
CA LEU A 25 -2.29 37.93 10.78
C LEU A 25 -3.56 37.10 10.56
N TYR A 26 -4.74 37.66 10.86
CA TYR A 26 -6.00 37.00 10.65
C TYR A 26 -6.30 36.77 9.15
N SER A 27 -6.04 37.75 8.30
CA SER A 27 -6.22 37.63 6.85
C SER A 27 -5.25 36.60 6.25
N LEU A 28 -4.01 36.52 6.72
CA LEU A 28 -3.03 35.51 6.32
C LEU A 28 -3.48 34.10 6.71
N LEU A 29 -4.01 33.94 7.91
CA LEU A 29 -4.49 32.66 8.44
C LEU A 29 -5.72 32.18 7.65
N ILE A 30 -6.65 33.06 7.30
CA ILE A 30 -7.80 32.75 6.43
C ILE A 30 -7.32 32.37 5.03
N MET A 31 -6.33 33.07 4.47
CA MET A 31 -5.80 32.77 3.14
C MET A 31 -5.14 31.38 3.11
N VAL A 32 -4.34 31.03 4.10
CA VAL A 32 -3.72 29.70 4.24
C VAL A 32 -4.80 28.62 4.38
N PHE A 33 -5.83 28.85 5.19
CA PHE A 33 -6.95 27.93 5.34
C PHE A 33 -7.69 27.68 4.02
N LEU A 34 -7.96 28.74 3.24
CA LEU A 34 -8.59 28.62 1.92
C LEU A 34 -7.73 27.83 0.94
N ILE A 35 -6.40 28.04 0.93
CA ILE A 35 -5.49 27.27 0.09
C ILE A 35 -5.52 25.79 0.46
N VAL A 36 -5.50 25.43 1.75
CA VAL A 36 -5.59 24.05 2.21
C VAL A 36 -6.91 23.39 1.78
N VAL A 37 -8.04 24.10 1.91
CA VAL A 37 -9.36 23.60 1.49
C VAL A 37 -9.41 23.38 -0.02
N LEU A 38 -8.85 24.30 -0.82
CA LEU A 38 -8.74 24.14 -2.27
C LEU A 38 -7.86 22.94 -2.66
N MET A 39 -6.71 22.76 -2.00
CA MET A 39 -5.83 21.60 -2.23
C MET A 39 -6.53 20.28 -1.89
N MET A 40 -7.27 20.22 -0.76
CA MET A 40 -8.06 19.05 -0.41
C MET A 40 -9.16 18.75 -1.45
N GLY A 41 -9.83 19.78 -1.97
CA GLY A 41 -10.83 19.65 -3.02
C GLY A 41 -10.25 19.12 -4.32
N MET A 42 -9.08 19.62 -4.74
CA MET A 42 -8.36 19.11 -5.93
C MET A 42 -7.94 17.64 -5.75
N MET A 43 -7.39 17.27 -4.59
CA MET A 43 -7.00 15.88 -4.31
C MET A 43 -8.21 14.94 -4.33
N ALA A 44 -9.34 15.35 -3.77
CA ALA A 44 -10.57 14.56 -3.79
C ALA A 44 -11.14 14.40 -5.21
N SER A 45 -11.08 15.46 -6.03
CA SER A 45 -11.49 15.43 -7.44
C SER A 45 -10.60 14.50 -8.27
N ASN A 46 -9.29 14.58 -8.10
CA ASN A 46 -8.34 13.71 -8.79
C ASN A 46 -8.57 12.23 -8.44
N ARG A 47 -8.81 11.89 -7.17
CA ARG A 47 -9.13 10.52 -6.77
C ARG A 47 -10.40 10.01 -7.46
N LYS A 48 -11.47 10.79 -7.51
CA LYS A 48 -12.72 10.40 -8.19
C LYS A 48 -12.51 10.16 -9.69
N ASN A 49 -11.71 10.99 -10.34
CA ASN A 49 -11.42 10.85 -11.77
C ASN A 49 -10.57 9.60 -12.05
N THR A 50 -9.59 9.32 -11.18
CA THR A 50 -8.76 8.11 -11.28
C THR A 50 -9.60 6.85 -11.09
N HIS A 51 -10.50 6.80 -10.09
CA HIS A 51 -11.40 5.67 -9.91
C HIS A 51 -12.31 5.45 -11.12
N LYS A 52 -12.94 6.51 -11.65
CA LYS A 52 -13.75 6.38 -12.86
C LYS A 52 -12.98 5.84 -14.06
N LEU A 53 -11.73 6.27 -14.24
CA LEU A 53 -10.89 5.77 -15.32
C LEU A 53 -10.56 4.29 -15.14
N VAL A 54 -10.23 3.88 -13.92
CA VAL A 54 -9.98 2.46 -13.58
C VAL A 54 -11.24 1.63 -13.85
N ASP A 55 -12.40 2.06 -13.38
CA ASP A 55 -13.68 1.36 -13.59
C ASP A 55 -14.00 1.21 -15.09
N GLN A 56 -13.76 2.25 -15.90
CA GLN A 56 -13.96 2.19 -17.36
C GLN A 56 -13.01 1.21 -18.04
N ILE A 57 -11.73 1.21 -17.65
CA ILE A 57 -10.74 0.27 -18.19
C ILE A 57 -11.09 -1.16 -17.76
N GLU A 58 -11.50 -1.40 -16.51
CA GLU A 58 -11.97 -2.72 -16.06
C GLU A 58 -13.19 -3.19 -16.83
N GLU A 59 -14.16 -2.31 -17.12
CA GLU A 59 -15.32 -2.64 -17.91
C GLU A 59 -14.94 -2.99 -19.35
N GLU A 60 -14.01 -2.27 -19.96
CA GLU A 60 -13.49 -2.60 -21.29
C GLU A 60 -12.73 -3.92 -21.29
N LEU A 61 -11.81 -4.13 -20.34
CA LEU A 61 -11.09 -5.40 -20.20
C LEU A 61 -12.06 -6.60 -20.05
N ASN A 62 -13.16 -6.44 -19.33
CA ASN A 62 -14.16 -7.48 -19.15
C ASN A 62 -15.00 -7.75 -20.43
N ARG A 63 -15.06 -6.81 -21.37
CA ARG A 63 -15.75 -7.02 -22.67
C ARG A 63 -14.93 -7.85 -23.66
N TYR A 64 -13.63 -7.86 -23.52
CA TYR A 64 -12.77 -8.68 -24.35
C TYR A 64 -12.62 -10.07 -23.70
N SER A 65 -12.70 -11.14 -24.53
CA SER A 65 -12.36 -12.50 -24.07
C SER A 65 -10.87 -12.57 -23.77
N LEU A 66 -10.49 -12.26 -22.52
CA LEU A 66 -9.10 -12.15 -22.10
C LEU A 66 -8.48 -13.53 -21.95
N SER A 67 -7.31 -13.72 -22.52
CA SER A 67 -6.44 -14.82 -22.12
C SER A 67 -5.89 -14.55 -20.72
N THR A 68 -6.02 -15.52 -19.82
CA THR A 68 -5.47 -15.42 -18.46
C THR A 68 -4.22 -16.26 -18.39
N THR A 69 -3.12 -15.67 -17.91
CA THR A 69 -1.89 -16.39 -17.55
C THR A 69 -1.81 -16.46 -16.02
N THR A 70 -1.64 -17.65 -15.48
CA THR A 70 -1.52 -17.88 -14.04
C THR A 70 -0.08 -18.27 -13.71
N PHE A 71 0.49 -17.64 -12.70
CA PHE A 71 1.78 -17.95 -12.11
C PHE A 71 1.55 -18.49 -10.70
N GLU A 72 2.08 -19.67 -10.40
CA GLU A 72 1.87 -20.34 -9.12
C GLU A 72 3.17 -20.53 -8.36
N PHE A 73 3.08 -20.63 -7.05
CA PHE A 73 4.22 -20.95 -6.21
C PHE A 73 4.66 -22.41 -6.46
N ASP A 74 5.95 -22.59 -6.71
CA ASP A 74 6.55 -23.92 -6.79
C ASP A 74 6.77 -24.46 -5.37
N THR A 75 6.02 -25.49 -4.98
CA THR A 75 6.05 -26.09 -3.65
C THR A 75 7.36 -26.82 -3.36
N GLU A 76 8.12 -27.20 -4.38
CA GLU A 76 9.42 -27.86 -4.25
C GLU A 76 10.58 -26.85 -4.26
N ALA A 77 10.30 -25.57 -4.49
CA ALA A 77 11.31 -24.54 -4.52
C ALA A 77 11.97 -24.33 -3.16
N THR A 78 13.28 -24.34 -3.14
CA THR A 78 14.10 -23.99 -1.96
C THR A 78 14.58 -22.53 -1.96
N THR A 79 14.39 -21.85 -3.07
CA THR A 79 14.69 -20.43 -3.25
C THR A 79 13.64 -19.78 -4.16
N VAL A 80 13.55 -18.46 -4.10
CA VAL A 80 12.64 -17.70 -4.99
C VAL A 80 13.25 -17.60 -6.36
N VAL A 81 12.60 -18.21 -7.36
CA VAL A 81 12.93 -18.04 -8.77
C VAL A 81 11.84 -17.18 -9.40
N PRO A 82 12.18 -16.00 -9.98
CA PRO A 82 11.18 -15.17 -10.63
C PRO A 82 10.63 -15.85 -11.88
N GLN A 83 9.31 -15.77 -12.05
CA GLN A 83 8.62 -16.21 -13.25
C GLN A 83 8.44 -15.00 -14.17
N GLU A 84 8.75 -15.17 -15.45
CA GLU A 84 8.78 -14.09 -16.43
C GLU A 84 7.49 -14.05 -17.24
N PHE A 85 7.00 -12.84 -17.46
CA PHE A 85 5.96 -12.56 -18.45
C PHE A 85 6.53 -11.58 -19.47
N VAL A 86 6.60 -12.02 -20.71
CA VAL A 86 7.01 -11.18 -21.84
C VAL A 86 5.73 -10.81 -22.62
N VAL A 87 5.49 -9.53 -22.79
CA VAL A 87 4.37 -9.04 -23.60
C VAL A 87 4.57 -9.47 -25.06
N PRO A 88 3.65 -10.26 -25.64
CA PRO A 88 3.83 -10.71 -27.02
C PRO A 88 3.83 -9.54 -28.02
N THR A 89 4.53 -9.72 -29.12
CA THR A 89 4.56 -8.74 -30.21
C THR A 89 3.15 -8.44 -30.72
N GLY A 90 2.80 -7.17 -30.87
CA GLY A 90 1.47 -6.72 -31.27
C GLY A 90 0.42 -6.75 -30.14
N GLN A 91 0.81 -7.04 -28.90
CA GLN A 91 -0.09 -7.10 -27.76
C GLN A 91 0.22 -6.01 -26.69
N ALA A 92 0.83 -4.91 -27.09
CA ALA A 92 0.92 -3.74 -26.20
C ALA A 92 -0.49 -3.31 -25.76
N GLY A 93 -0.68 -3.03 -24.47
CA GLY A 93 -2.01 -2.68 -23.98
C GLY A 93 -2.14 -2.69 -22.46
N TRP A 94 -3.38 -2.61 -22.01
CA TRP A 94 -3.72 -2.65 -20.60
C TRP A 94 -3.84 -4.08 -20.09
N TYR A 95 -3.11 -4.37 -19.01
CA TYR A 95 -3.11 -5.66 -18.33
C TYR A 95 -3.64 -5.50 -16.92
N LYS A 96 -4.59 -6.35 -16.53
CA LYS A 96 -4.98 -6.49 -15.13
C LYS A 96 -4.09 -7.51 -14.46
N ILE A 97 -3.45 -7.09 -13.37
CA ILE A 97 -2.62 -7.96 -12.54
C ILE A 97 -3.30 -8.17 -11.20
N GLU A 98 -3.38 -9.40 -10.75
CA GLU A 98 -3.95 -9.78 -9.47
C GLU A 98 -2.92 -10.61 -8.70
N LEU A 99 -2.64 -10.24 -7.46
CA LEU A 99 -1.65 -10.86 -6.61
C LEU A 99 -2.26 -11.34 -5.30
N TRP A 100 -1.85 -12.51 -4.86
CA TRP A 100 -2.14 -13.05 -3.53
C TRP A 100 -0.84 -13.32 -2.81
N GLY A 101 -0.65 -12.72 -1.64
CA GLY A 101 0.42 -13.05 -0.72
C GLY A 101 0.19 -14.42 -0.08
N ALA A 102 1.25 -15.10 0.29
CA ALA A 102 1.16 -16.41 0.93
C ALA A 102 0.57 -16.32 2.35
N SER A 103 -0.17 -17.33 2.76
CA SER A 103 -0.61 -17.45 4.16
C SER A 103 0.55 -17.83 5.07
N GLY A 104 0.52 -17.36 6.32
CA GLY A 104 1.43 -17.80 7.35
C GLY A 104 1.21 -19.25 7.78
N GLY A 105 2.23 -19.84 8.40
CA GLY A 105 2.18 -21.20 8.90
C GLY A 105 1.15 -21.39 10.01
N SER A 106 0.44 -22.50 9.98
CA SER A 106 -0.52 -22.91 11.01
C SER A 106 0.08 -23.95 11.94
N THR A 107 -0.36 -24.00 13.20
CA THR A 107 0.10 -24.97 14.19
C THR A 107 -1.08 -25.62 14.94
N VAL A 108 -0.80 -26.72 15.62
CA VAL A 108 -1.72 -27.34 16.57
C VAL A 108 -1.03 -27.33 17.93
N SER A 109 -1.69 -26.72 18.93
CA SER A 109 -1.15 -26.70 20.30
C SER A 109 -1.12 -28.08 20.91
N GLU A 110 -0.35 -28.27 21.99
CA GLU A 110 -0.28 -29.52 22.76
C GLU A 110 -1.67 -29.99 23.25
N THR A 111 -2.61 -29.09 23.47
CA THR A 111 -4.00 -29.38 23.82
C THR A 111 -4.89 -29.75 22.63
N GLY A 112 -4.32 -29.91 21.43
CA GLY A 112 -5.05 -30.23 20.21
C GLY A 112 -5.79 -29.03 19.56
N LYS A 113 -5.64 -27.82 20.09
CA LYS A 113 -6.28 -26.63 19.52
C LYS A 113 -5.54 -26.16 18.27
N LYS A 114 -6.23 -26.15 17.14
CA LYS A 114 -5.69 -25.61 15.88
C LYS A 114 -5.59 -24.08 15.95
N ARG A 115 -4.43 -23.55 15.61
CA ARG A 115 -4.17 -22.12 15.40
C ARG A 115 -3.79 -21.91 13.96
N THR A 116 -4.55 -21.08 13.27
CA THR A 116 -4.36 -20.82 11.83
C THR A 116 -3.53 -19.58 11.64
N GLY A 117 -2.52 -19.65 10.78
CA GLY A 117 -1.76 -18.49 10.34
C GLY A 117 -2.64 -17.49 9.61
N GLY A 118 -2.23 -16.24 9.59
CA GLY A 118 -2.90 -15.16 8.87
C GLY A 118 -2.93 -15.44 7.36
N LYS A 119 -3.96 -14.99 6.71
CA LYS A 119 -4.02 -14.99 5.24
C LYS A 119 -3.11 -13.89 4.70
N GLY A 120 -2.49 -14.13 3.53
CA GLY A 120 -1.85 -13.07 2.77
C GLY A 120 -2.88 -12.06 2.24
N SER A 121 -2.39 -10.89 1.85
CA SER A 121 -3.24 -9.87 1.23
C SER A 121 -3.51 -10.20 -0.23
N TYR A 122 -4.60 -9.64 -0.74
CA TYR A 122 -4.92 -9.57 -2.15
C TYR A 122 -4.70 -8.15 -2.65
N VAL A 123 -4.07 -8.00 -3.81
CA VAL A 123 -3.87 -6.71 -4.49
C VAL A 123 -4.20 -6.89 -5.95
N SER A 124 -4.96 -5.97 -6.53
CA SER A 124 -5.18 -5.91 -7.97
C SER A 124 -4.88 -4.52 -8.51
N GLY A 125 -4.46 -4.45 -9.76
CA GLY A 125 -4.16 -3.21 -10.43
C GLY A 125 -4.16 -3.38 -11.95
N ILE A 126 -4.21 -2.25 -12.65
CA ILE A 126 -4.16 -2.19 -14.10
C ILE A 126 -2.90 -1.43 -14.49
N VAL A 127 -2.13 -2.00 -15.40
CA VAL A 127 -0.87 -1.43 -15.91
C VAL A 127 -0.88 -1.49 -17.43
N TYR A 128 -0.36 -0.45 -18.06
CA TYR A 128 -0.08 -0.49 -19.50
C TYR A 128 1.32 -1.07 -19.70
N LEU A 129 1.41 -2.10 -20.54
CA LEU A 129 2.69 -2.74 -20.89
C LEU A 129 2.91 -2.60 -22.40
N GLU A 130 4.17 -2.30 -22.75
CA GLU A 130 4.60 -2.21 -24.15
C GLU A 130 4.87 -3.62 -24.71
N GLU A 131 4.81 -3.78 -26.03
CA GLU A 131 5.22 -5.03 -26.65
C GLU A 131 6.67 -5.39 -26.37
N ASN A 132 6.97 -6.66 -26.16
CA ASN A 132 8.28 -7.19 -25.76
C ASN A 132 8.78 -6.70 -24.39
N GLU A 133 7.99 -5.95 -23.64
CA GLU A 133 8.29 -5.63 -22.24
C GLU A 133 8.26 -6.91 -21.39
N THR A 134 9.19 -7.01 -20.47
CA THR A 134 9.28 -8.16 -19.54
C THR A 134 9.07 -7.70 -18.12
N ILE A 135 8.14 -8.35 -17.43
CA ILE A 135 7.94 -8.18 -15.99
C ILE A 135 8.18 -9.51 -15.27
N TYR A 136 8.57 -9.44 -14.01
CA TYR A 136 9.01 -10.58 -13.21
C TYR A 136 8.13 -10.75 -11.99
N PHE A 137 7.52 -11.93 -11.85
CA PHE A 137 6.69 -12.30 -10.72
C PHE A 137 7.52 -13.08 -9.71
N TYR A 138 7.61 -12.57 -8.49
CA TYR A 138 8.21 -13.20 -7.34
C TYR A 138 7.09 -13.72 -6.44
N ILE A 139 6.86 -15.02 -6.47
CA ILE A 139 5.72 -15.64 -5.80
C ILE A 139 6.10 -16.03 -4.37
N GLY A 140 5.33 -15.56 -3.40
CA GLY A 140 5.53 -15.87 -1.99
C GLY A 140 5.13 -17.29 -1.64
N GLY A 141 5.94 -17.94 -0.79
CA GLY A 141 5.67 -19.27 -0.25
C GLY A 141 5.05 -19.23 1.14
N THR A 142 4.19 -20.20 1.43
CA THR A 142 3.77 -20.51 2.80
C THR A 142 4.82 -21.37 3.50
N THR A 143 4.68 -21.58 4.81
CA THR A 143 5.59 -22.45 5.58
C THR A 143 4.83 -23.30 6.57
N THR A 144 5.41 -24.46 6.91
CA THR A 144 4.93 -25.35 7.98
C THR A 144 5.89 -25.39 9.16
N THR A 145 7.03 -24.69 9.06
CA THR A 145 8.07 -24.63 10.07
C THR A 145 8.10 -23.28 10.79
N TYR A 146 9.05 -23.08 11.70
CA TYR A 146 9.31 -21.77 12.30
C TYR A 146 9.99 -20.80 11.32
N LYS A 147 10.63 -21.31 10.26
CA LYS A 147 11.23 -20.47 9.21
C LYS A 147 10.13 -19.78 8.40
N GLY A 148 10.40 -18.55 8.04
CA GLY A 148 9.52 -17.78 7.15
C GLY A 148 9.41 -18.38 5.76
N GLY A 149 8.27 -18.18 5.14
CA GLY A 149 8.04 -18.58 3.73
C GLY A 149 8.93 -17.81 2.77
N LEU A 150 9.19 -18.40 1.61
CA LEU A 150 10.01 -17.79 0.56
C LEU A 150 9.43 -16.41 0.13
N ASN A 151 10.31 -15.54 -0.31
CA ASN A 151 10.05 -14.13 -0.65
C ASN A 151 9.66 -13.26 0.55
N GLY A 152 10.46 -13.36 1.64
CA GLY A 152 10.46 -12.41 2.75
C GLY A 152 9.52 -12.70 3.90
N GLY A 153 9.06 -13.92 4.06
CA GLY A 153 8.36 -14.34 5.27
C GLY A 153 9.26 -14.25 6.50
N GLY A 154 8.77 -13.69 7.61
CA GLY A 154 9.49 -13.61 8.87
C GLY A 154 9.53 -14.95 9.61
N ASP A 155 10.64 -15.24 10.29
CA ASP A 155 10.76 -16.44 11.14
C ASP A 155 9.84 -16.32 12.36
N GLY A 156 9.32 -17.45 12.86
CA GLY A 156 8.59 -17.53 14.11
C GLY A 156 9.49 -17.27 15.32
N GLY A 157 8.95 -16.62 16.36
CA GLY A 157 9.71 -16.20 17.54
C GLY A 157 10.17 -17.32 18.47
N THR A 158 9.58 -18.51 18.35
CA THR A 158 9.88 -19.70 19.18
C THR A 158 9.94 -20.94 18.30
N ALA A 159 10.50 -22.05 18.86
CA ALA A 159 10.55 -23.33 18.15
C ALA A 159 9.14 -23.91 17.85
N THR A 160 8.10 -23.48 18.59
CA THR A 160 6.71 -23.89 18.40
C THR A 160 5.94 -22.94 17.48
N GLY A 161 6.34 -21.67 17.41
CA GLY A 161 5.76 -20.69 16.53
C GLY A 161 6.07 -20.99 15.06
N LYS A 162 5.14 -20.68 14.20
CA LYS A 162 5.28 -20.84 12.75
C LYS A 162 5.72 -19.54 12.10
N GLY A 163 6.48 -19.65 11.01
CA GLY A 163 6.89 -18.50 10.23
C GLY A 163 5.74 -17.84 9.50
N GLY A 164 5.91 -16.58 9.13
CA GLY A 164 5.00 -15.85 8.26
C GLY A 164 5.11 -16.32 6.81
N GLY A 165 4.07 -16.12 6.03
CA GLY A 165 4.08 -16.32 4.58
C GLY A 165 4.90 -15.25 3.87
N GLY A 166 5.42 -15.55 2.70
CA GLY A 166 6.12 -14.60 1.85
C GLY A 166 5.19 -13.68 1.09
N SER A 167 5.72 -12.54 0.66
CA SER A 167 5.02 -11.63 -0.23
C SER A 167 5.00 -12.14 -1.67
N THR A 168 3.97 -11.75 -2.45
CA THR A 168 4.00 -11.90 -3.90
C THR A 168 4.15 -10.51 -4.51
N ASP A 169 5.12 -10.32 -5.38
CA ASP A 169 5.39 -9.01 -5.96
C ASP A 169 5.78 -9.06 -7.44
N VAL A 170 5.60 -7.92 -8.13
CA VAL A 170 5.95 -7.74 -9.54
C VAL A 170 7.01 -6.67 -9.67
N ARG A 171 8.02 -6.96 -10.50
CA ARG A 171 9.20 -6.12 -10.69
C ARG A 171 9.49 -5.91 -12.16
N THR A 172 10.16 -4.82 -12.47
CA THR A 172 10.67 -4.54 -13.82
C THR A 172 12.13 -4.96 -14.00
N VAL A 173 12.87 -5.21 -12.90
CA VAL A 173 14.26 -5.66 -12.93
C VAL A 173 14.36 -7.07 -12.33
N LYS A 174 14.95 -8.00 -13.10
CA LYS A 174 15.28 -9.35 -12.63
C LYS A 174 16.47 -9.31 -11.68
N GLY A 175 16.44 -10.12 -10.63
CA GLY A 175 17.54 -10.28 -9.69
C GLY A 175 17.23 -11.34 -8.64
N SER A 176 18.11 -11.51 -7.67
CA SER A 176 17.82 -12.31 -6.48
C SER A 176 16.65 -11.71 -5.71
N TRP A 177 15.88 -12.53 -4.99
CA TRP A 177 14.66 -12.07 -4.30
C TRP A 177 14.90 -10.89 -3.34
N ASN A 178 16.11 -10.79 -2.76
CA ASN A 178 16.52 -9.74 -1.81
C ASN A 178 17.56 -8.76 -2.39
N GLU A 179 17.82 -8.81 -3.68
CA GLU A 179 18.73 -7.87 -4.34
C GLU A 179 18.10 -6.47 -4.41
N LYS A 180 18.89 -5.46 -4.03
CA LYS A 180 18.42 -4.10 -3.85
C LYS A 180 17.76 -3.52 -5.09
N ASP A 181 18.44 -3.55 -6.24
CA ASP A 181 17.95 -2.94 -7.48
C ASP A 181 16.65 -3.62 -7.96
N SER A 182 16.57 -4.93 -7.83
CA SER A 182 15.36 -5.69 -8.10
C SER A 182 14.24 -5.34 -7.13
N LEU A 183 14.53 -5.20 -5.83
CA LEU A 183 13.55 -4.78 -4.82
C LEU A 183 13.02 -3.36 -5.06
N GLU A 184 13.88 -2.44 -5.46
CA GLU A 184 13.50 -1.04 -5.76
C GLU A 184 12.65 -0.93 -7.03
N SER A 185 12.71 -1.92 -7.93
CA SER A 185 11.90 -1.99 -9.15
C SER A 185 10.48 -2.53 -8.94
N ARG A 186 10.07 -2.83 -7.70
CA ARG A 186 8.72 -3.29 -7.38
C ARG A 186 7.69 -2.23 -7.68
N PHE A 187 6.67 -2.55 -8.43
CA PHE A 187 5.53 -1.66 -8.66
C PHE A 187 4.21 -2.20 -8.07
N MET A 188 4.17 -3.48 -7.67
CA MET A 188 3.00 -4.09 -7.07
C MET A 188 3.41 -5.16 -6.05
N VAL A 189 2.80 -5.18 -4.86
CA VAL A 189 3.15 -6.10 -3.77
C VAL A 189 1.89 -6.52 -3.00
N ALA A 190 1.69 -7.84 -2.88
CA ALA A 190 0.73 -8.44 -1.96
C ALA A 190 1.50 -9.04 -0.77
N ALA A 191 1.25 -8.55 0.45
CA ALA A 191 1.93 -8.97 1.66
C ALA A 191 1.58 -10.39 2.08
N GLY A 192 2.53 -11.13 2.63
CA GLY A 192 2.27 -12.41 3.29
C GLY A 192 1.55 -12.27 4.63
N GLY A 193 0.90 -13.33 5.06
CA GLY A 193 0.23 -13.42 6.36
C GLY A 193 1.18 -13.78 7.49
N GLY A 194 0.86 -13.38 8.74
CA GLY A 194 1.63 -13.74 9.92
C GLY A 194 1.49 -15.22 10.26
N GLY A 195 2.54 -15.83 10.84
CA GLY A 195 2.52 -17.19 11.36
C GLY A 195 1.69 -17.30 12.64
N ALA A 196 1.24 -18.51 12.97
CA ALA A 196 0.57 -18.82 14.23
C ALA A 196 1.58 -19.24 15.31
N ASP A 197 1.28 -18.87 16.56
CA ASP A 197 2.06 -19.25 17.75
C ASP A 197 1.19 -19.98 18.79
#